data_7eab13cafa67f1c33b87611924f8733f
#
_entry.id   7eab13cafa67f1c33b87611924f8733f
#
_cell.length_a   1.000
_cell.length_b   1.000
_cell.length_c   1.000
_cell.angle_alpha   90.00
_cell.angle_beta   90.00
_cell.angle_gamma   90.00
#
_symmetry.space_group_name_H-M   'P 1'
#
loop_
_entity.id
_entity.type
_entity.pdbx_description
1 polymer ?
#
loop_
_entity_poly.entity_id
_entity_poly.type
_entity_poly.pdbx_seq_one_letter_code
_entity_poly.pdbx_strand_id
1 'polypeptide(L)'
;VYKRQMQTTKTCMELIDELTRQANQFTQVQSKLRKEVNLFTGHFDEDNTFKFRVKFNEDWEYVRFADELHDFVEEHRIDEYIRRINNEHWDTFKRISMDTSMLTSSEDDIQDVIREINKGFATCNFVGVIQRIEMKVEESSNRVVNILREIQKYYHDYGYDLSPETNLFSSAKEQLVKEEAITLLRTFIKEIHAYRYDSIRLYDSFELRFRIVENGNDTGFIEKIANVGSEGTDILVKAMINIMLLNVFKEGASRKFKDFKLHCMMDEIGKLHPNNISGILKFANDRNIILINGSPTELNRDAYKHVYLLTKGTQNKTRIARLISDKQL
;
A
#
# COMPACT_ATOMS: atom_id res chain seq x y z
N VAL A 1 -10.51 -27.49 77.16
CA VAL A 1 -9.71 -27.67 75.91
C VAL A 1 -8.78 -28.90 76.15
N TYR A 2 -9.22 -30.06 75.69
CA TYR A 2 -8.39 -31.28 75.73
C TYR A 2 -7.34 -31.19 74.63
N LYS A 3 -6.06 -30.98 75.00
CA LYS A 3 -4.92 -31.21 74.10
C LYS A 3 -4.88 -32.69 73.76
N ARG A 4 -5.21 -33.13 72.60
CA ARG A 4 -4.90 -34.48 72.09
C ARG A 4 -3.37 -34.64 72.08
N GLN A 5 -2.82 -35.34 73.08
CA GLN A 5 -1.44 -35.77 73.06
C GLN A 5 -1.35 -36.87 71.98
N MET A 6 -0.63 -36.62 70.92
CA MET A 6 -0.25 -37.70 70.00
C MET A 6 0.72 -38.60 70.71
N GLN A 7 0.30 -39.84 70.98
CA GLN A 7 1.22 -40.88 71.49
C GLN A 7 2.14 -41.24 70.31
N THR A 8 3.42 -41.01 70.51
CA THR A 8 4.49 -41.48 69.61
C THR A 8 5.25 -42.58 70.29
N THR A 9 5.61 -43.62 69.53
CA THR A 9 6.45 -44.70 69.94
C THR A 9 7.93 -44.39 69.78
N LYS A 10 8.28 -43.27 69.25
CA LYS A 10 9.65 -42.82 68.99
C LYS A 10 10.27 -42.20 70.21
N THR A 11 11.54 -42.50 70.45
CA THR A 11 12.31 -41.83 71.48
C THR A 11 12.56 -40.35 71.15
N CYS A 12 12.87 -39.56 72.21
CA CYS A 12 13.14 -38.13 72.00
C CYS A 12 14.30 -37.88 71.01
N MET A 13 15.31 -38.75 71.02
CA MET A 13 16.47 -38.68 70.13
C MET A 13 16.08 -38.97 68.68
N GLU A 14 15.27 -39.97 68.43
CA GLU A 14 14.76 -40.29 67.09
C GLU A 14 13.87 -39.18 66.55
N LEU A 15 13.12 -38.48 67.35
CA LEU A 15 12.31 -37.30 66.93
C LEU A 15 13.20 -36.11 66.59
N ILE A 16 14.29 -35.87 67.34
CA ILE A 16 15.25 -34.80 67.03
C ILE A 16 15.98 -35.08 65.72
N ASP A 17 16.43 -36.34 65.51
CA ASP A 17 17.10 -36.75 64.29
C ASP A 17 16.18 -36.63 63.09
N GLU A 18 14.93 -37.00 63.20
CA GLU A 18 13.94 -36.85 62.13
C GLU A 18 13.64 -35.39 61.84
N LEU A 19 13.49 -34.56 62.88
CA LEU A 19 13.25 -33.12 62.72
C LEU A 19 14.45 -32.44 62.03
N THR A 20 15.66 -32.80 62.44
CA THR A 20 16.90 -32.31 61.82
C THR A 20 17.00 -32.74 60.37
N ARG A 21 16.65 -33.98 60.07
CA ARG A 21 16.64 -34.49 58.70
C ARG A 21 15.60 -33.73 57.83
N GLN A 22 14.38 -33.55 58.35
CA GLN A 22 13.33 -32.81 57.67
C GLN A 22 13.71 -31.34 57.45
N ALA A 23 14.30 -30.68 58.44
CA ALA A 23 14.79 -29.33 58.34
C ALA A 23 15.86 -29.19 57.24
N ASN A 24 16.80 -30.14 57.18
CA ASN A 24 17.83 -30.14 56.12
C ASN A 24 17.21 -30.40 54.75
N GLN A 25 16.26 -31.33 54.63
CA GLN A 25 15.53 -31.56 53.38
C GLN A 25 14.76 -30.34 52.94
N PHE A 26 14.05 -29.68 53.86
CA PHE A 26 13.32 -28.42 53.57
C PHE A 26 14.24 -27.33 53.02
N THR A 27 15.39 -27.11 53.68
CA THR A 27 16.39 -26.12 53.23
C THR A 27 16.93 -26.44 51.84
N GLN A 28 17.18 -27.72 51.56
CA GLN A 28 17.65 -28.15 50.23
C GLN A 28 16.58 -27.92 49.15
N VAL A 29 15.32 -28.27 49.41
CA VAL A 29 14.20 -28.07 48.47
C VAL A 29 13.98 -26.60 48.24
N GLN A 30 14.01 -25.77 49.28
CA GLN A 30 13.87 -24.33 49.21
C GLN A 30 14.98 -23.67 48.37
N SER A 31 16.24 -24.09 48.60
CA SER A 31 17.38 -23.63 47.81
C SER A 31 17.24 -24.00 46.31
N LYS A 32 16.77 -25.24 46.06
CA LYS A 32 16.51 -25.68 44.68
C LYS A 32 15.39 -24.88 44.02
N LEU A 33 14.28 -24.64 44.72
CA LEU A 33 13.16 -23.82 44.22
C LEU A 33 13.64 -22.42 43.85
N ARG A 34 14.38 -21.74 44.73
CA ARG A 34 14.93 -20.40 44.44
C ARG A 34 15.79 -20.40 43.17
N LYS A 35 16.66 -21.42 43.04
CA LYS A 35 17.54 -21.54 41.87
C LYS A 35 16.73 -21.68 40.56
N GLU A 36 15.76 -22.61 40.55
CA GLU A 36 14.95 -22.88 39.34
C GLU A 36 14.05 -21.68 38.96
N VAL A 37 13.43 -21.06 39.96
CA VAL A 37 12.60 -19.87 39.73
C VAL A 37 13.45 -18.70 39.22
N ASN A 38 14.64 -18.46 39.78
CA ASN A 38 15.54 -17.42 39.29
C ASN A 38 16.06 -17.69 37.86
N LEU A 39 16.33 -18.96 37.53
CA LEU A 39 16.67 -19.37 36.19
C LEU A 39 15.50 -19.08 35.21
N PHE A 40 14.32 -19.52 35.58
CA PHE A 40 13.11 -19.29 34.77
C PHE A 40 12.86 -17.82 34.53
N THR A 41 12.80 -17.00 35.59
CA THR A 41 12.53 -15.55 35.47
C THR A 41 13.64 -14.82 34.73
N GLY A 42 14.87 -15.33 34.75
CA GLY A 42 16.02 -14.78 34.04
C GLY A 42 15.94 -14.88 32.50
N HIS A 43 15.09 -15.76 31.99
CA HIS A 43 14.87 -15.89 30.52
C HIS A 43 14.00 -14.80 29.93
N PHE A 44 13.34 -13.98 30.74
CA PHE A 44 12.38 -12.98 30.28
C PHE A 44 12.97 -11.57 30.38
N ASP A 45 12.60 -10.73 29.42
CA ASP A 45 12.86 -9.28 29.46
C ASP A 45 11.89 -8.57 30.41
N GLU A 46 12.22 -7.33 30.80
CA GLU A 46 11.40 -6.53 31.74
C GLU A 46 9.99 -6.27 31.20
N ASP A 47 9.84 -6.15 29.86
CA ASP A 47 8.59 -5.87 29.17
C ASP A 47 7.81 -7.10 28.71
N ASN A 48 8.10 -8.30 29.30
CA ASN A 48 7.38 -9.50 28.87
C ASN A 48 5.88 -9.43 29.24
N THR A 49 5.05 -9.95 28.34
CA THR A 49 3.57 -9.89 28.42
C THR A 49 3.00 -10.49 29.70
N PHE A 50 3.64 -11.55 30.23
CA PHE A 50 3.17 -12.26 31.41
C PHE A 50 3.79 -11.76 32.71
N LYS A 51 4.66 -10.74 32.64
CA LYS A 51 5.36 -10.17 33.80
C LYS A 51 6.15 -11.19 34.61
N PHE A 52 6.73 -12.18 33.96
CA PHE A 52 7.53 -13.23 34.61
C PHE A 52 8.91 -12.72 35.07
N ARG A 53 9.35 -11.52 34.69
CA ARG A 53 10.57 -10.90 35.19
C ARG A 53 10.29 -10.26 36.55
N VAL A 54 10.40 -11.03 37.63
CA VAL A 54 10.13 -10.61 39.01
C VAL A 54 11.39 -10.73 39.83
N LYS A 55 11.59 -9.80 40.76
CA LYS A 55 12.62 -9.89 41.82
C LYS A 55 11.95 -10.30 43.11
N PHE A 56 12.48 -11.32 43.77
CA PHE A 56 11.95 -11.87 45.02
C PHE A 56 12.86 -11.46 46.17
N ASN A 57 12.24 -11.05 47.27
CA ASN A 57 12.94 -10.67 48.52
C ASN A 57 12.79 -11.73 49.60
N GLU A 58 11.62 -12.38 49.68
CA GLU A 58 11.23 -13.31 50.73
C GLU A 58 10.97 -14.69 50.16
N ASP A 59 11.19 -15.73 50.98
CA ASP A 59 11.02 -17.13 50.58
C ASP A 59 9.60 -17.53 50.18
N TRP A 60 8.63 -16.95 50.84
CA TRP A 60 7.22 -17.21 50.53
C TRP A 60 6.83 -16.67 49.13
N GLU A 61 7.53 -15.68 48.64
CA GLU A 61 7.29 -15.13 47.28
C GLU A 61 7.66 -16.14 46.20
N TYR A 62 8.75 -16.93 46.43
CA TYR A 62 9.13 -17.98 45.50
C TYR A 62 8.09 -19.12 45.47
N VAL A 63 7.53 -19.48 46.62
CA VAL A 63 6.49 -20.50 46.70
C VAL A 63 5.23 -20.01 45.99
N ARG A 64 4.79 -18.80 46.33
CA ARG A 64 3.63 -18.19 45.69
C ARG A 64 3.77 -18.10 44.19
N PHE A 65 4.92 -17.66 43.70
CA PHE A 65 5.19 -17.59 42.26
C PHE A 65 5.13 -18.97 41.61
N ALA A 66 5.69 -19.99 42.24
CA ALA A 66 5.64 -21.34 41.71
C ALA A 66 4.21 -21.90 41.67
N ASP A 67 3.38 -21.62 42.70
CA ASP A 67 1.96 -21.98 42.70
C ASP A 67 1.18 -21.25 41.60
N GLU A 68 1.37 -19.93 41.46
CA GLU A 68 0.74 -19.11 40.40
C GLU A 68 1.17 -19.60 38.97
N LEU A 69 2.44 -20.01 38.81
CA LEU A 69 2.93 -20.57 37.56
C LEU A 69 2.36 -21.98 37.30
N HIS A 70 2.19 -22.78 38.32
CA HIS A 70 1.53 -24.09 38.23
C HIS A 70 0.08 -23.93 37.75
N ASP A 71 -0.68 -23.06 38.40
CA ASP A 71 -2.06 -22.76 38.01
C ASP A 71 -2.14 -22.22 36.58
N PHE A 72 -1.20 -21.35 36.18
CA PHE A 72 -1.12 -20.80 34.82
C PHE A 72 -0.90 -21.91 33.77
N VAL A 73 -0.12 -22.94 34.07
CA VAL A 73 0.11 -24.08 33.17
C VAL A 73 -1.10 -25.03 33.16
N GLU A 74 -1.66 -25.36 34.34
CA GLU A 74 -2.82 -26.27 34.49
C GLU A 74 -4.08 -25.70 33.82
N GLU A 75 -4.29 -24.38 33.84
CA GLU A 75 -5.39 -23.69 33.21
C GLU A 75 -5.20 -23.51 31.68
N HIS A 76 -4.14 -24.07 31.10
CA HIS A 76 -3.83 -23.95 29.66
C HIS A 76 -3.79 -22.51 29.13
N ARG A 77 -3.44 -21.54 29.97
CA ARG A 77 -3.41 -20.11 29.60
C ARG A 77 -2.41 -19.81 28.49
N ILE A 78 -1.32 -20.59 28.39
CA ILE A 78 -0.33 -20.46 27.30
C ILE A 78 -0.97 -20.83 25.97
N ASP A 79 -1.71 -21.94 25.92
CA ASP A 79 -2.35 -22.42 24.71
C ASP A 79 -3.44 -21.44 24.24
N GLU A 80 -4.20 -20.90 25.19
CA GLU A 80 -5.20 -19.87 24.88
C GLU A 80 -4.56 -18.59 24.36
N TYR A 81 -3.45 -18.15 24.94
CA TYR A 81 -2.70 -16.98 24.48
C TYR A 81 -2.13 -17.19 23.09
N ILE A 82 -1.50 -18.34 22.82
CA ILE A 82 -0.98 -18.71 21.48
C ILE A 82 -2.12 -18.70 20.47
N ARG A 83 -3.27 -19.30 20.80
CA ARG A 83 -4.44 -19.30 19.91
C ARG A 83 -4.94 -17.89 19.61
N ARG A 84 -5.01 -17.01 20.63
CA ARG A 84 -5.42 -15.62 20.44
C ARG A 84 -4.46 -14.85 19.53
N ILE A 85 -3.15 -14.96 19.76
CA ILE A 85 -2.13 -14.32 18.91
C ILE A 85 -2.23 -14.84 17.47
N ASN A 86 -2.37 -16.14 17.27
CA ASN A 86 -2.52 -16.71 15.94
C ASN A 86 -3.78 -16.19 15.24
N ASN A 87 -4.88 -16.01 15.95
CA ASN A 87 -6.11 -15.43 15.42
C ASN A 87 -5.90 -13.95 15.04
N GLU A 88 -5.23 -13.16 15.88
CA GLU A 88 -4.92 -11.76 15.61
C GLU A 88 -3.99 -11.60 14.39
N HIS A 89 -2.98 -12.49 14.26
CA HIS A 89 -2.12 -12.53 13.08
C HIS A 89 -2.92 -12.86 11.82
N TRP A 90 -3.79 -13.87 11.89
CA TRP A 90 -4.67 -14.25 10.80
C TRP A 90 -5.61 -13.12 10.37
N ASP A 91 -6.30 -12.51 11.31
CA ASP A 91 -7.22 -11.41 11.03
C ASP A 91 -6.48 -10.20 10.41
N THR A 92 -5.28 -9.92 10.89
CA THR A 92 -4.43 -8.87 10.32
C THR A 92 -4.01 -9.20 8.90
N PHE A 93 -3.55 -10.42 8.66
CA PHE A 93 -3.14 -10.89 7.34
C PHE A 93 -4.29 -10.85 6.33
N LYS A 94 -5.45 -11.34 6.75
CA LYS A 94 -6.70 -11.29 5.98
C LYS A 94 -7.09 -9.87 5.61
N ARG A 95 -7.09 -8.95 6.58
CA ARG A 95 -7.44 -7.54 6.37
C ARG A 95 -6.49 -6.87 5.40
N ILE A 96 -5.17 -7.05 5.56
CA ILE A 96 -4.18 -6.51 4.64
C ILE A 96 -4.42 -7.05 3.22
N SER A 97 -4.67 -8.34 3.07
CA SER A 97 -4.97 -8.94 1.78
C SER A 97 -6.23 -8.37 1.13
N MET A 98 -7.30 -8.17 1.90
CA MET A 98 -8.56 -7.58 1.41
C MET A 98 -8.36 -6.12 0.99
N ASP A 99 -7.68 -5.31 1.79
CA ASP A 99 -7.39 -3.91 1.47
C ASP A 99 -6.49 -3.82 0.22
N THR A 100 -5.53 -4.72 0.07
CA THR A 100 -4.69 -4.82 -1.13
C THR A 100 -5.50 -5.20 -2.37
N SER A 101 -6.51 -6.07 -2.22
CA SER A 101 -7.41 -6.42 -3.33
C SER A 101 -8.18 -5.22 -3.88
N MET A 102 -8.55 -4.28 -3.02
CA MET A 102 -9.18 -3.02 -3.46
C MET A 102 -8.22 -2.15 -4.27
N LEU A 103 -6.94 -2.12 -3.87
CA LEU A 103 -5.90 -1.38 -4.60
C LEU A 103 -5.65 -2.00 -5.98
N THR A 104 -5.51 -3.33 -6.06
CA THR A 104 -5.28 -4.05 -7.32
C THR A 104 -6.47 -3.99 -8.27
N SER A 105 -7.71 -4.02 -7.76
CA SER A 105 -8.90 -3.78 -8.58
C SER A 105 -8.89 -2.41 -9.25
N SER A 106 -8.41 -1.38 -8.54
CA SER A 106 -8.24 -0.06 -9.13
C SER A 106 -7.15 0.00 -10.20
N GLU A 107 -6.14 -0.86 -10.13
CA GLU A 107 -5.11 -1.01 -11.17
C GLU A 107 -5.70 -1.59 -12.46
N ASP A 108 -6.61 -2.55 -12.37
CA ASP A 108 -7.31 -3.12 -13.53
C ASP A 108 -8.15 -2.05 -14.25
N ASP A 109 -8.85 -1.20 -13.48
CA ASP A 109 -9.57 -0.06 -14.05
C ASP A 109 -8.64 0.89 -14.81
N ILE A 110 -7.44 1.14 -14.29
CA ILE A 110 -6.44 1.97 -14.97
C ILE A 110 -5.94 1.30 -16.24
N GLN A 111 -5.70 -0.02 -16.23
CA GLN A 111 -5.30 -0.74 -17.43
C GLN A 111 -6.38 -0.65 -18.53
N ASP A 112 -7.65 -0.71 -18.16
CA ASP A 112 -8.76 -0.54 -19.09
C ASP A 112 -8.79 0.87 -19.69
N VAL A 113 -8.61 1.89 -18.86
CA VAL A 113 -8.49 3.30 -19.33
C VAL A 113 -7.32 3.44 -20.31
N ILE A 114 -6.15 2.88 -19.99
CA ILE A 114 -4.98 2.94 -20.87
C ILE A 114 -5.22 2.18 -22.18
N ARG A 115 -5.91 1.05 -22.16
CA ARG A 115 -6.30 0.32 -23.38
C ARG A 115 -7.20 1.17 -24.28
N GLU A 116 -8.18 1.86 -23.72
CA GLU A 116 -9.05 2.77 -24.50
C GLU A 116 -8.29 3.98 -25.06
N ILE A 117 -7.37 4.55 -24.28
CA ILE A 117 -6.49 5.63 -24.77
C ILE A 117 -5.64 5.15 -25.95
N ASN A 118 -5.02 3.98 -25.85
CA ASN A 118 -4.21 3.40 -26.91
C ASN A 118 -5.04 3.11 -28.19
N LYS A 119 -6.26 2.60 -28.05
CA LYS A 119 -7.19 2.45 -29.19
C LYS A 119 -7.49 3.81 -29.85
N GLY A 120 -7.74 4.84 -29.03
CA GLY A 120 -7.95 6.19 -29.51
C GLY A 120 -6.76 6.73 -30.30
N PHE A 121 -5.53 6.46 -29.84
CA PHE A 121 -4.32 6.84 -30.56
C PHE A 121 -4.13 6.05 -31.85
N ALA A 122 -4.41 4.74 -31.85
CA ALA A 122 -4.29 3.91 -33.05
C ALA A 122 -5.21 4.35 -34.20
N THR A 123 -6.36 4.99 -33.89
CA THR A 123 -7.31 5.51 -34.87
C THR A 123 -6.95 6.92 -35.37
N CYS A 124 -5.94 7.56 -34.76
CA CYS A 124 -5.56 8.92 -35.08
C CYS A 124 -4.53 8.97 -36.20
N ASN A 125 -4.86 9.72 -37.24
CA ASN A 125 -3.87 10.05 -38.24
C ASN A 125 -3.15 11.34 -37.80
N PHE A 126 -1.99 11.15 -37.17
CA PHE A 126 -1.15 12.25 -36.71
C PHE A 126 -0.58 12.96 -37.95
N VAL A 127 -1.03 14.16 -38.21
CA VAL A 127 -0.53 14.92 -39.37
C VAL A 127 0.89 15.38 -39.10
N GLY A 128 1.87 14.64 -39.63
CA GLY A 128 3.26 15.09 -39.72
C GLY A 128 4.26 14.26 -38.96
N VAL A 129 4.70 14.71 -37.78
CA VAL A 129 5.92 14.29 -37.13
C VAL A 129 5.76 13.03 -36.26
N ILE A 130 4.61 12.90 -35.57
CA ILE A 130 4.35 11.78 -34.66
C ILE A 130 3.65 10.66 -35.42
N GLN A 131 4.23 9.47 -35.36
CA GLN A 131 3.71 8.29 -36.04
C GLN A 131 2.96 7.35 -35.05
N ARG A 132 3.35 7.34 -33.78
CA ARG A 132 2.73 6.47 -32.77
C ARG A 132 2.89 7.06 -31.37
N ILE A 133 1.83 6.98 -30.58
CA ILE A 133 1.84 7.18 -29.14
C ILE A 133 1.25 5.92 -28.52
N GLU A 134 1.93 5.37 -27.53
CA GLU A 134 1.49 4.19 -26.81
C GLU A 134 1.80 4.36 -25.32
N MET A 135 0.89 3.93 -24.48
CA MET A 135 1.03 3.93 -23.02
C MET A 135 0.98 2.49 -22.51
N LYS A 136 1.73 2.20 -21.48
CA LYS A 136 1.74 0.91 -20.80
C LYS A 136 1.75 1.12 -19.30
N VAL A 137 1.02 0.27 -18.59
CA VAL A 137 1.09 0.14 -17.14
C VAL A 137 2.09 -0.96 -16.81
N GLU A 138 3.03 -0.68 -15.93
CA GLU A 138 3.98 -1.64 -15.39
C GLU A 138 3.81 -1.73 -13.87
N GLU A 139 4.21 -2.84 -13.29
CA GLU A 139 4.22 -3.01 -11.84
C GLU A 139 5.12 -1.98 -11.17
N SER A 140 4.69 -1.52 -10.00
CA SER A 140 5.46 -0.55 -9.24
C SER A 140 6.78 -1.14 -8.75
N SER A 141 7.82 -0.32 -8.74
CA SER A 141 9.09 -0.63 -8.06
C SER A 141 9.02 -0.40 -6.54
N ASN A 142 7.89 0.07 -6.01
CA ASN A 142 7.71 0.32 -4.58
C ASN A 142 7.68 -0.99 -3.79
N ARG A 143 8.66 -1.16 -2.89
CA ARG A 143 8.82 -2.38 -2.09
C ARG A 143 7.61 -2.70 -1.22
N VAL A 144 6.99 -1.67 -0.60
CA VAL A 144 5.81 -1.86 0.25
C VAL A 144 4.65 -2.41 -0.56
N VAL A 145 4.42 -1.85 -1.76
CA VAL A 145 3.38 -2.34 -2.69
C VAL A 145 3.65 -3.78 -3.13
N ASN A 146 4.90 -4.10 -3.43
CA ASN A 146 5.27 -5.46 -3.85
C ASN A 146 5.01 -6.48 -2.75
N ILE A 147 5.37 -6.18 -1.49
CA ILE A 147 5.06 -7.06 -0.36
C ILE A 147 3.55 -7.19 -0.13
N LEU A 148 2.78 -6.10 -0.30
CA LEU A 148 1.32 -6.16 -0.22
C LEU A 148 0.74 -7.13 -1.27
N ARG A 149 1.25 -7.12 -2.49
CA ARG A 149 0.86 -8.10 -3.53
C ARG A 149 1.28 -9.52 -3.18
N GLU A 150 2.47 -9.70 -2.61
CA GLU A 150 2.91 -11.01 -2.13
C GLU A 150 1.98 -11.54 -1.03
N ILE A 151 1.59 -10.70 -0.06
CA ILE A 151 0.62 -11.04 0.99
C ILE A 151 -0.73 -11.40 0.39
N GLN A 152 -1.24 -10.62 -0.56
CA GLN A 152 -2.50 -10.89 -1.24
C GLN A 152 -2.46 -12.23 -1.98
N LYS A 153 -1.39 -12.48 -2.75
CA LYS A 153 -1.20 -13.73 -3.48
C LYS A 153 -1.10 -14.91 -2.52
N TYR A 154 -0.32 -14.76 -1.46
CA TYR A 154 -0.16 -15.79 -0.44
C TYR A 154 -1.50 -16.13 0.25
N TYR A 155 -2.30 -15.11 0.56
CA TYR A 155 -3.64 -15.31 1.10
C TYR A 155 -4.57 -16.03 0.10
N HIS A 156 -4.48 -15.68 -1.18
CA HIS A 156 -5.26 -16.36 -2.22
C HIS A 156 -4.90 -17.84 -2.33
N ASP A 157 -3.62 -18.16 -2.27
CA ASP A 157 -3.11 -19.52 -2.46
C ASP A 157 -3.29 -20.40 -1.22
N TYR A 158 -3.15 -19.83 -0.01
CA TYR A 158 -3.09 -20.58 1.25
C TYR A 158 -4.09 -20.11 2.31
N GLY A 159 -5.02 -19.22 1.98
CA GLY A 159 -5.94 -18.61 2.95
C GLY A 159 -6.76 -19.61 3.73
N TYR A 160 -7.10 -20.75 3.12
CA TYR A 160 -7.80 -21.84 3.81
C TYR A 160 -6.90 -22.50 4.87
N ASP A 161 -5.64 -22.77 4.55
CA ASP A 161 -4.67 -23.42 5.46
C ASP A 161 -4.25 -22.51 6.62
N LEU A 162 -4.42 -21.19 6.45
CA LEU A 162 -4.14 -20.18 7.46
C LEU A 162 -5.29 -20.00 8.46
N SER A 163 -6.51 -20.43 8.14
CA SER A 163 -7.70 -20.23 8.99
C SER A 163 -7.58 -20.98 10.32
N PRO A 164 -7.87 -20.35 11.47
CA PRO A 164 -7.82 -21.01 12.77
C PRO A 164 -8.91 -22.08 12.95
N GLU A 165 -9.96 -22.08 12.12
CA GLU A 165 -11.10 -23.00 12.23
C GLU A 165 -10.83 -24.39 11.65
N THR A 166 -9.73 -24.56 10.92
CA THR A 166 -9.55 -25.72 10.06
C THR A 166 -8.94 -26.93 10.74
N ASN A 167 -8.40 -26.86 11.99
CA ASN A 167 -7.64 -28.03 12.44
C ASN A 167 -7.63 -28.35 13.93
N LEU A 168 -8.25 -29.49 14.21
CA LEU A 168 -7.96 -30.35 15.38
C LEU A 168 -6.62 -31.13 15.22
N PHE A 169 -6.04 -31.16 14.00
CA PHE A 169 -4.80 -31.86 13.66
C PHE A 169 -3.98 -31.01 12.69
N SER A 170 -3.18 -30.08 13.21
CA SER A 170 -2.27 -29.29 12.39
C SER A 170 -1.20 -30.18 11.75
N SER A 171 -1.18 -30.23 10.41
CA SER A 171 -0.10 -30.91 9.69
C SER A 171 1.18 -30.07 9.72
N ALA A 172 2.34 -30.73 9.59
CA ALA A 172 3.62 -30.01 9.49
C ALA A 172 3.62 -28.97 8.35
N LYS A 173 2.84 -29.20 7.30
CA LYS A 173 2.66 -28.27 6.18
C LYS A 173 1.96 -26.98 6.61
N GLU A 174 0.92 -27.06 7.44
CA GLU A 174 0.18 -25.89 7.91
C GLU A 174 1.02 -25.01 8.83
N GLN A 175 1.89 -25.62 9.62
CA GLN A 175 2.82 -24.87 10.46
C GLN A 175 3.81 -24.08 9.61
N LEU A 176 4.35 -24.66 8.54
CA LEU A 176 5.21 -23.95 7.59
C LEU A 176 4.49 -22.76 6.93
N VAL A 177 3.25 -22.97 6.49
CA VAL A 177 2.42 -21.90 5.89
C VAL A 177 2.21 -20.74 6.87
N LYS A 178 1.95 -21.03 8.14
CA LYS A 178 1.80 -19.99 9.18
C LYS A 178 3.12 -19.23 9.44
N GLU A 179 4.24 -19.93 9.49
CA GLU A 179 5.55 -19.31 9.69
C GLU A 179 5.96 -18.41 8.52
N GLU A 180 5.66 -18.81 7.28
CA GLU A 180 5.88 -17.98 6.10
C GLU A 180 4.99 -16.74 6.11
N ALA A 181 3.70 -16.86 6.46
CA ALA A 181 2.80 -15.72 6.60
C ALA A 181 3.28 -14.71 7.66
N ILE A 182 3.77 -15.19 8.81
CA ILE A 182 4.36 -14.34 9.85
C ILE A 182 5.63 -13.64 9.33
N THR A 183 6.44 -14.34 8.54
CA THR A 183 7.66 -13.77 7.93
C THR A 183 7.32 -12.66 6.95
N LEU A 184 6.27 -12.83 6.13
CA LEU A 184 5.76 -11.78 5.24
C LEU A 184 5.27 -10.56 6.02
N LEU A 185 4.51 -10.76 7.12
CA LEU A 185 4.07 -9.66 7.99
C LEU A 185 5.26 -8.91 8.62
N ARG A 186 6.26 -9.62 9.11
CA ARG A 186 7.48 -8.99 9.66
C ARG A 186 8.22 -8.18 8.62
N THR A 187 8.33 -8.70 7.40
CA THR A 187 8.95 -8.00 6.29
C THR A 187 8.16 -6.75 5.92
N PHE A 188 6.84 -6.86 5.87
CA PHE A 188 5.94 -5.74 5.63
C PHE A 188 6.10 -4.63 6.68
N ILE A 189 6.11 -4.97 7.97
CA ILE A 189 6.33 -4.02 9.07
C ILE A 189 7.69 -3.31 8.92
N LYS A 190 8.75 -4.07 8.60
CA LYS A 190 10.09 -3.49 8.38
C LYS A 190 10.11 -2.49 7.23
N GLU A 191 9.47 -2.81 6.10
CA GLU A 191 9.43 -1.92 4.94
C GLU A 191 8.53 -0.70 5.18
N ILE A 192 7.42 -0.84 5.92
CA ILE A 192 6.60 0.31 6.35
C ILE A 192 7.41 1.27 7.24
N HIS A 193 8.17 0.76 8.20
CA HIS A 193 9.03 1.61 9.04
C HIS A 193 10.10 2.35 8.24
N ALA A 194 10.56 1.75 7.14
CA ALA A 194 11.50 2.40 6.22
C ALA A 194 10.82 3.36 5.23
N TYR A 195 9.50 3.25 5.08
CA TYR A 195 8.72 4.07 4.15
C TYR A 195 8.54 5.48 4.68
N ARG A 196 8.90 6.46 3.88
CA ARG A 196 8.98 7.87 4.31
C ARG A 196 7.66 8.64 4.24
N TYR A 197 6.60 8.02 3.72
CA TYR A 197 5.31 8.67 3.50
C TYR A 197 4.25 8.08 4.42
N ASP A 198 3.27 8.90 4.79
CA ASP A 198 2.19 8.52 5.72
C ASP A 198 1.11 7.64 5.08
N SER A 199 1.09 7.55 3.75
CA SER A 199 0.09 6.78 3.01
C SER A 199 0.63 6.27 1.68
N ILE A 200 0.15 5.11 1.25
CA ILE A 200 0.33 4.59 -0.10
C ILE A 200 -0.81 5.14 -0.96
N ARG A 201 -0.46 5.78 -2.06
CA ARG A 201 -1.43 6.31 -3.01
C ARG A 201 -1.52 5.40 -4.23
N LEU A 202 -2.62 5.49 -4.96
CA LEU A 202 -2.84 4.68 -6.15
C LEU A 202 -1.70 4.81 -7.17
N TYR A 203 -1.11 5.99 -7.33
CA TYR A 203 0.03 6.17 -8.25
C TYR A 203 1.33 5.49 -7.78
N ASP A 204 1.42 5.07 -6.50
CA ASP A 204 2.55 4.29 -5.99
C ASP A 204 2.43 2.81 -6.36
N SER A 205 1.24 2.37 -6.80
CA SER A 205 0.96 0.96 -7.10
C SER A 205 1.32 0.55 -8.53
N PHE A 206 1.52 1.50 -9.43
CA PHE A 206 1.88 1.21 -10.82
C PHE A 206 2.81 2.28 -11.39
N GLU A 207 3.49 1.97 -12.48
CA GLU A 207 4.29 2.89 -13.26
C GLU A 207 3.71 3.04 -14.65
N LEU A 208 3.55 4.30 -15.09
CA LEU A 208 3.16 4.58 -16.48
C LEU A 208 4.40 4.72 -17.35
N ARG A 209 4.44 3.95 -18.42
CA ARG A 209 5.47 4.03 -19.46
C ARG A 209 4.86 4.54 -20.74
N PHE A 210 5.63 5.34 -21.45
CA PHE A 210 5.24 5.99 -22.70
C PHE A 210 6.19 5.58 -23.81
N ARG A 211 5.64 5.28 -24.98
CA ARG A 211 6.42 5.03 -26.19
C ARG A 211 5.94 5.97 -27.27
N ILE A 212 6.85 6.69 -27.86
CA ILE A 212 6.57 7.70 -28.90
C ILE A 212 7.46 7.39 -30.10
N VAL A 213 6.84 7.34 -31.28
CA VAL A 213 7.57 7.21 -32.53
C VAL A 213 7.45 8.52 -33.30
N GLU A 214 8.55 9.22 -33.49
CA GLU A 214 8.65 10.51 -34.16
C GLU A 214 9.65 10.44 -35.30
N ASN A 215 9.24 10.78 -36.52
CA ASN A 215 10.10 10.77 -37.71
C ASN A 215 10.93 9.47 -37.90
N GLY A 216 10.35 8.33 -37.53
CA GLY A 216 11.02 7.04 -37.55
C GLY A 216 11.94 6.75 -36.34
N ASN A 217 12.12 7.70 -35.44
CA ASN A 217 12.81 7.48 -34.17
C ASN A 217 11.84 6.94 -33.13
N ASP A 218 12.15 5.78 -32.57
CA ASP A 218 11.36 5.11 -31.54
C ASP A 218 12.04 5.29 -30.18
N THR A 219 11.33 5.89 -29.22
CA THR A 219 11.89 6.10 -27.86
C THR A 219 12.01 4.83 -27.04
N GLY A 220 11.33 3.73 -27.45
CA GLY A 220 11.02 2.64 -26.56
C GLY A 220 10.09 3.11 -25.42
N PHE A 221 9.89 2.27 -24.40
CA PHE A 221 9.09 2.64 -23.23
C PHE A 221 9.92 3.42 -22.21
N ILE A 222 9.54 4.69 -22.00
CA ILE A 222 10.19 5.64 -21.08
C ILE A 222 9.24 6.06 -19.95
N GLU A 223 9.79 6.46 -18.81
CA GLU A 223 9.02 6.89 -17.63
C GLU A 223 8.43 8.30 -17.79
N LYS A 224 9.18 9.18 -18.41
CA LYS A 224 8.81 10.62 -18.49
C LYS A 224 8.85 11.06 -19.93
N ILE A 225 7.79 11.73 -20.35
CA ILE A 225 7.74 12.44 -21.62
C ILE A 225 8.49 13.77 -21.42
N ALA A 226 9.80 13.71 -21.51
CA ALA A 226 10.66 14.87 -21.49
C ALA A 226 11.82 14.64 -22.45
N ASN A 227 12.10 15.63 -23.31
CA ASN A 227 13.16 15.57 -24.31
C ASN A 227 12.99 14.44 -25.36
N VAL A 228 11.76 14.08 -25.68
CA VAL A 228 11.43 13.02 -26.65
C VAL A 228 11.69 13.49 -28.09
N GLY A 229 11.68 14.79 -28.32
CA GLY A 229 11.89 15.40 -29.61
C GLY A 229 12.12 16.91 -29.48
N SER A 230 11.54 17.70 -30.37
CA SER A 230 11.52 19.16 -30.20
C SER A 230 10.59 19.55 -29.02
N GLU A 231 10.80 20.75 -28.44
CA GLU A 231 9.90 21.29 -27.39
C GLU A 231 8.44 21.30 -27.88
N GLY A 232 8.21 21.54 -29.14
CA GLY A 232 6.88 21.48 -29.75
C GLY A 232 6.28 20.08 -29.77
N THR A 233 7.08 19.04 -29.98
CA THR A 233 6.61 17.65 -29.96
C THR A 233 6.22 17.22 -28.53
N ASP A 234 6.99 17.58 -27.52
CA ASP A 234 6.67 17.30 -26.12
C ASP A 234 5.31 17.91 -25.71
N ILE A 235 5.08 19.17 -26.10
CA ILE A 235 3.80 19.87 -25.84
C ILE A 235 2.66 19.17 -26.58
N LEU A 236 2.87 18.82 -27.87
CA LEU A 236 1.88 18.13 -28.68
C LEU A 236 1.46 16.78 -28.05
N VAL A 237 2.42 15.93 -27.69
CA VAL A 237 2.16 14.61 -27.10
C VAL A 237 1.42 14.74 -25.78
N LYS A 238 1.86 15.64 -24.89
CA LYS A 238 1.20 15.89 -23.60
C LYS A 238 -0.24 16.39 -23.79
N ALA A 239 -0.46 17.29 -24.76
CA ALA A 239 -1.80 17.78 -25.08
C ALA A 239 -2.70 16.62 -25.55
N MET A 240 -2.21 15.78 -26.43
CA MET A 240 -2.99 14.66 -26.97
C MET A 240 -3.33 13.63 -25.90
N ILE A 241 -2.39 13.29 -25.02
CA ILE A 241 -2.64 12.39 -23.89
C ILE A 241 -3.73 12.98 -22.98
N ASN A 242 -3.64 14.27 -22.64
CA ASN A 242 -4.65 14.93 -21.81
C ASN A 242 -6.04 14.94 -22.48
N ILE A 243 -6.11 15.24 -23.77
CA ILE A 243 -7.37 15.19 -24.52
C ILE A 243 -7.96 13.78 -24.52
N MET A 244 -7.14 12.75 -24.69
CA MET A 244 -7.61 11.36 -24.66
C MET A 244 -8.09 10.96 -23.27
N LEU A 245 -7.38 11.32 -22.21
CA LEU A 245 -7.82 11.10 -20.82
C LEU A 245 -9.19 11.74 -20.59
N LEU A 246 -9.34 13.01 -20.95
CA LEU A 246 -10.61 13.72 -20.83
C LEU A 246 -11.73 13.06 -21.64
N ASN A 247 -11.44 12.52 -22.81
CA ASN A 247 -12.41 11.82 -23.64
C ASN A 247 -12.87 10.51 -22.97
N VAL A 248 -11.94 9.69 -22.45
CA VAL A 248 -12.27 8.44 -21.76
C VAL A 248 -13.11 8.71 -20.51
N PHE A 249 -12.75 9.70 -19.70
CA PHE A 249 -13.56 10.10 -18.54
C PHE A 249 -14.95 10.59 -18.94
N LYS A 250 -15.05 11.34 -20.03
CA LYS A 250 -16.33 11.81 -20.57
C LYS A 250 -17.21 10.63 -21.04
N GLU A 251 -16.64 9.64 -21.72
CA GLU A 251 -17.37 8.47 -22.20
C GLU A 251 -17.80 7.54 -21.07
N GLY A 252 -16.97 7.42 -20.02
CA GLY A 252 -17.28 6.67 -18.78
C GLY A 252 -18.32 7.36 -17.89
N ALA A 253 -18.50 8.67 -18.05
CA ALA A 253 -19.51 9.41 -17.32
C ALA A 253 -20.93 9.00 -17.77
N SER A 254 -21.92 9.28 -16.93
CA SER A 254 -23.32 8.93 -17.20
C SER A 254 -23.76 9.39 -18.61
N ARG A 255 -24.69 8.65 -19.24
CA ARG A 255 -25.22 8.94 -20.59
C ARG A 255 -25.67 10.40 -20.78
N LYS A 256 -26.05 11.10 -19.71
CA LYS A 256 -26.41 12.51 -19.72
C LYS A 256 -25.26 13.46 -20.13
N PHE A 257 -24.02 13.02 -20.00
CA PHE A 257 -22.83 13.83 -20.33
C PHE A 257 -22.24 13.54 -21.73
N LYS A 258 -22.77 12.56 -22.47
CA LYS A 258 -22.25 12.23 -23.81
C LYS A 258 -22.33 13.41 -24.79
N ASP A 259 -23.38 14.22 -24.69
CA ASP A 259 -23.58 15.39 -25.53
C ASP A 259 -22.98 16.67 -24.94
N PHE A 260 -22.35 16.56 -23.77
CA PHE A 260 -21.73 17.72 -23.13
C PHE A 260 -20.42 18.07 -23.81
N LYS A 261 -20.26 19.35 -24.15
CA LYS A 261 -19.01 19.88 -24.70
C LYS A 261 -18.07 20.22 -23.56
N LEU A 262 -17.01 19.44 -23.42
CA LEU A 262 -15.98 19.71 -22.43
C LEU A 262 -15.08 20.86 -22.91
N HIS A 263 -14.72 21.78 -22.01
CA HIS A 263 -13.79 22.86 -22.29
C HIS A 263 -12.41 22.51 -21.68
N CYS A 264 -11.37 22.55 -22.51
CA CYS A 264 -9.99 22.33 -22.08
C CYS A 264 -9.19 23.61 -22.39
N MET A 265 -8.52 24.14 -21.37
CA MET A 265 -7.65 25.31 -21.51
C MET A 265 -6.21 24.85 -21.74
N MET A 266 -5.58 25.45 -22.77
CA MET A 266 -4.15 25.22 -23.05
C MET A 266 -3.45 26.55 -23.17
N ASP A 267 -2.37 26.75 -22.48
CA ASP A 267 -1.52 27.92 -22.58
C ASP A 267 -0.29 27.65 -23.46
N GLU A 268 0.32 28.71 -23.95
CA GLU A 268 1.56 28.68 -24.78
C GLU A 268 1.47 27.82 -26.05
N ILE A 269 0.28 27.67 -26.62
CA ILE A 269 0.11 26.85 -27.83
C ILE A 269 0.86 27.43 -29.04
N GLY A 270 1.25 28.71 -28.98
CA GLY A 270 2.05 29.38 -30.01
C GLY A 270 3.45 28.81 -30.21
N LYS A 271 3.94 27.96 -29.28
CA LYS A 271 5.18 27.20 -29.45
C LYS A 271 5.06 26.05 -30.45
N LEU A 272 3.85 25.65 -30.79
CA LEU A 272 3.59 24.57 -31.74
C LEU A 272 3.62 25.10 -33.21
N HIS A 273 4.08 24.23 -34.10
CA HIS A 273 3.95 24.48 -35.51
C HIS A 273 2.46 24.61 -35.92
N PRO A 274 2.08 25.52 -36.84
CA PRO A 274 0.68 25.73 -37.24
C PRO A 274 -0.07 24.47 -37.66
N ASN A 275 0.59 23.54 -38.34
CA ASN A 275 0.00 22.27 -38.74
C ASN A 275 -0.36 21.40 -37.51
N ASN A 276 0.48 21.41 -36.46
CA ASN A 276 0.24 20.68 -35.24
C ASN A 276 -0.94 21.27 -34.45
N ILE A 277 -1.08 22.61 -34.46
CA ILE A 277 -2.23 23.31 -33.86
C ILE A 277 -3.52 22.86 -34.54
N SER A 278 -3.56 22.87 -35.86
CA SER A 278 -4.74 22.44 -36.65
C SER A 278 -5.07 20.97 -36.37
N GLY A 279 -4.04 20.12 -36.22
CA GLY A 279 -4.19 18.71 -35.87
C GLY A 279 -4.82 18.51 -34.47
N ILE A 280 -4.32 19.22 -33.44
CA ILE A 280 -4.88 19.16 -32.08
C ILE A 280 -6.32 19.67 -32.05
N LEU A 281 -6.61 20.80 -32.72
CA LEU A 281 -7.97 21.37 -32.80
C LEU A 281 -8.94 20.36 -33.39
N LYS A 282 -8.59 19.75 -34.52
CA LYS A 282 -9.40 18.69 -35.13
C LYS A 282 -9.57 17.49 -34.19
N PHE A 283 -8.49 17.03 -33.61
CA PHE A 283 -8.49 15.89 -32.67
C PHE A 283 -9.41 16.11 -31.47
N ALA A 284 -9.41 17.31 -30.89
CA ALA A 284 -10.29 17.68 -29.79
C ALA A 284 -11.75 17.83 -30.24
N ASN A 285 -11.97 18.52 -31.37
CA ASN A 285 -13.31 18.75 -31.89
C ASN A 285 -14.03 17.46 -32.29
N ASP A 286 -13.34 16.49 -32.89
CA ASP A 286 -13.86 15.16 -33.20
C ASP A 286 -14.37 14.41 -31.97
N ARG A 287 -13.92 14.83 -30.77
CA ARG A 287 -14.28 14.26 -29.44
C ARG A 287 -15.22 15.16 -28.64
N ASN A 288 -15.81 16.18 -29.26
CA ASN A 288 -16.63 17.20 -28.59
C ASN A 288 -15.90 17.89 -27.42
N ILE A 289 -14.60 18.12 -27.55
CA ILE A 289 -13.77 18.87 -26.61
C ILE A 289 -13.44 20.22 -27.28
N ILE A 290 -13.84 21.33 -26.65
CA ILE A 290 -13.54 22.67 -27.09
C ILE A 290 -12.24 23.12 -26.46
N LEU A 291 -11.24 23.47 -27.28
CA LEU A 291 -9.99 24.03 -26.80
C LEU A 291 -10.08 25.54 -26.67
N ILE A 292 -9.64 26.06 -25.52
CA ILE A 292 -9.45 27.48 -25.25
C ILE A 292 -7.95 27.69 -25.12
N ASN A 293 -7.35 28.25 -26.16
CA ASN A 293 -5.91 28.34 -26.29
C ASN A 293 -5.40 29.75 -25.99
N GLY A 294 -4.39 29.87 -25.14
CA GLY A 294 -3.61 31.06 -24.89
C GLY A 294 -2.31 31.09 -25.70
N SER A 295 -1.94 32.23 -26.27
CA SER A 295 -0.64 32.38 -26.92
C SER A 295 -0.10 33.78 -26.71
N PRO A 296 1.18 33.96 -26.38
CA PRO A 296 1.83 35.26 -26.34
C PRO A 296 2.18 35.79 -27.73
N THR A 297 2.15 34.92 -28.73
CA THR A 297 2.49 35.26 -30.14
C THR A 297 1.26 35.19 -31.02
N GLU A 298 1.32 35.86 -32.18
CA GLU A 298 0.25 35.75 -33.17
C GLU A 298 0.10 34.31 -33.66
N LEU A 299 -1.14 33.81 -33.60
CA LEU A 299 -1.53 32.50 -34.08
C LEU A 299 -2.17 32.60 -35.46
N ASN A 300 -2.20 31.48 -36.20
CA ASN A 300 -3.00 31.34 -37.39
C ASN A 300 -4.50 31.53 -37.04
N ARG A 301 -5.03 32.71 -37.28
CA ARG A 301 -6.40 33.09 -36.91
C ARG A 301 -7.46 32.25 -37.61
N ASP A 302 -7.15 31.76 -38.80
CA ASP A 302 -8.09 30.98 -39.62
C ASP A 302 -8.38 29.57 -39.02
N ALA A 303 -7.56 29.10 -38.11
CA ALA A 303 -7.76 27.82 -37.43
C ALA A 303 -8.82 27.89 -36.32
N TYR A 304 -9.20 29.09 -35.87
CA TYR A 304 -10.08 29.32 -34.74
C TYR A 304 -11.39 29.99 -35.12
N LYS A 305 -12.50 29.53 -34.53
CA LYS A 305 -13.82 30.15 -34.72
C LYS A 305 -13.93 31.49 -34.00
N HIS A 306 -13.24 31.68 -32.89
CA HIS A 306 -13.25 32.90 -32.10
C HIS A 306 -11.82 33.21 -31.65
N VAL A 307 -11.39 34.46 -31.93
CA VAL A 307 -10.07 34.96 -31.53
C VAL A 307 -10.25 36.25 -30.76
N TYR A 308 -9.59 36.37 -29.63
CA TYR A 308 -9.61 37.55 -28.78
C TYR A 308 -8.19 38.08 -28.57
N LEU A 309 -8.00 39.36 -28.80
CA LEU A 309 -6.76 40.06 -28.49
C LEU A 309 -6.86 40.65 -27.08
N LEU A 310 -5.91 40.30 -26.25
CA LEU A 310 -5.77 40.84 -24.89
C LEU A 310 -4.66 41.88 -24.89
N THR A 311 -4.99 43.13 -24.60
CA THR A 311 -4.00 44.24 -24.51
C THR A 311 -3.96 44.76 -23.09
N LYS A 312 -2.76 44.83 -22.52
CA LYS A 312 -2.56 45.45 -21.19
C LYS A 312 -2.56 46.98 -21.38
N GLY A 313 -3.56 47.63 -20.81
CA GLY A 313 -3.67 49.11 -20.82
C GLY A 313 -2.96 49.74 -19.59
N THR A 314 -2.95 51.07 -19.55
CA THR A 314 -2.55 51.83 -18.36
C THR A 314 -3.45 51.48 -17.18
N GLN A 315 -2.93 51.54 -15.95
CA GLN A 315 -3.65 51.20 -14.70
C GLN A 315 -3.98 49.71 -14.49
N ASN A 316 -3.18 48.77 -15.00
CA ASN A 316 -3.40 47.32 -14.88
C ASN A 316 -4.78 46.82 -15.43
N LYS A 317 -5.41 47.57 -16.29
CA LYS A 317 -6.66 47.15 -16.96
C LYS A 317 -6.32 46.39 -18.23
N THR A 318 -6.90 45.18 -18.40
CA THR A 318 -6.81 44.42 -19.66
C THR A 318 -7.98 44.80 -20.55
N ARG A 319 -7.69 45.17 -21.80
CA ARG A 319 -8.70 45.37 -22.85
C ARG A 319 -8.81 44.11 -23.68
N ILE A 320 -10.05 43.73 -24.01
CA ILE A 320 -10.36 42.53 -24.78
C ILE A 320 -11.01 43.03 -26.11
N ALA A 321 -10.41 42.64 -27.22
CA ALA A 321 -10.97 42.90 -28.54
C ALA A 321 -11.21 41.59 -29.27
N ARG A 322 -12.41 41.35 -29.78
CA ARG A 322 -12.71 40.21 -30.65
C ARG A 322 -12.19 40.50 -32.05
N LEU A 323 -11.40 39.58 -32.58
CA LEU A 323 -10.94 39.66 -33.97
C LEU A 323 -11.92 38.89 -34.85
N ILE A 324 -12.36 39.53 -35.95
CA ILE A 324 -13.28 38.94 -36.93
C ILE A 324 -12.43 38.63 -38.16
N SER A 325 -12.53 37.44 -38.72
CA SER A 325 -11.88 37.06 -39.98
C SER A 325 -12.74 37.57 -41.15
N ASP A 326 -12.10 38.13 -42.17
CA ASP A 326 -12.77 38.60 -43.38
C ASP A 326 -13.49 37.48 -44.16
N LYS A 327 -13.26 36.23 -43.83
CA LYS A 327 -13.96 35.07 -44.40
C LYS A 327 -15.36 34.83 -43.80
N GLN A 328 -15.80 35.64 -42.84
CA GLN A 328 -17.13 35.56 -42.20
C GLN A 328 -18.05 36.71 -42.60
N LEU A 329 -17.61 37.56 -43.53
CA LEU A 329 -18.42 38.53 -44.28
C LEU A 329 -18.70 37.93 -45.64
#